data_d84c50e700dca655d63845bf6619e59a
#
_entry.id   d84c50e700dca655d63845bf6619e59a
#
_cell.length_a   1.000
_cell.length_b   1.000
_cell.length_c   1.000
_cell.angle_alpha   90.00
_cell.angle_beta   90.00
_cell.angle_gamma   90.00
#
_symmetry.space_group_name_H-M   'P 1'
#
loop_
_entity.id
_entity.type
_entity.pdbx_description
1 polymer ?
#
loop_
_entity_poly.entity_id
_entity_poly.type
_entity_poly.pdbx_seq_one_letter_code
_entity_poly.pdbx_strand_id
1 'polypeptide(L)'
;MATLICGSLAFDTIMGFEGRFAAQILPDQLHILNVSFLVPSLRRDFGGCAGNIAYAMRQLGGEPLPMATVGNDGADYLGRLEALGISTEFVREIDGTYTA
;
A
#
# COMPACT_ATOMS: atom_id res chain seq x y z
N MET A 1 1.87 20.63 -17.73
CA MET A 1 1.89 19.40 -18.55
C MET A 1 1.59 18.21 -17.67
N ALA A 2 0.61 17.43 -18.06
CA ALA A 2 0.26 16.22 -17.32
C ALA A 2 1.21 15.07 -17.67
N THR A 3 1.55 14.25 -16.67
CA THR A 3 2.44 13.11 -16.85
C THR A 3 1.72 11.84 -16.42
N LEU A 4 1.60 10.88 -17.34
CA LEU A 4 1.03 9.57 -17.06
C LEU A 4 2.06 8.70 -16.35
N ILE A 5 1.67 8.14 -15.23
CA ILE A 5 2.54 7.31 -14.41
C ILE A 5 1.92 5.92 -14.31
N CYS A 6 2.55 4.95 -14.96
CA CYS A 6 2.11 3.56 -14.93
C CYS A 6 2.85 2.80 -13.84
N GLY A 7 2.13 2.24 -12.90
CA GLY A 7 2.74 1.49 -11.82
C GLY A 7 1.70 1.07 -10.79
N SER A 8 2.17 0.60 -9.65
CA SER A 8 1.28 0.11 -8.61
C SER A 8 0.79 1.21 -7.68
N LEU A 9 -0.42 1.02 -7.18
CA LEU A 9 -0.91 1.61 -5.93
C LEU A 9 -1.01 0.46 -4.94
N ALA A 10 -0.48 0.64 -3.75
CA ALA A 10 -0.40 -0.42 -2.75
C ALA A 10 -0.59 0.14 -1.35
N PHE A 11 -0.98 -0.73 -0.44
CA PHE A 11 -0.95 -0.40 0.98
C PHE A 11 0.23 -1.09 1.64
N ASP A 12 1.04 -0.33 2.36
CA ASP A 12 2.14 -0.85 3.15
C ASP A 12 1.66 -1.00 4.58
N THR A 13 1.52 -2.23 5.03
CA THR A 13 1.12 -2.53 6.40
C THR A 13 2.36 -2.80 7.24
N ILE A 14 2.59 -1.96 8.23
CA ILE A 14 3.77 -2.03 9.08
C ILE A 14 3.33 -2.46 10.48
N MET A 15 3.88 -3.60 10.92
CA MET A 15 3.60 -4.16 12.23
C MET A 15 4.79 -3.92 13.13
N GLY A 16 4.56 -3.19 14.25
CA GLY A 16 5.57 -3.05 15.28
C GLY A 16 5.57 -4.27 16.17
N PHE A 17 6.74 -4.86 16.38
CA PHE A 17 6.88 -6.01 17.22
C PHE A 17 8.07 -5.82 18.17
N GLU A 18 7.80 -5.98 19.48
CA GLU A 18 8.83 -5.91 20.51
C GLU A 18 9.26 -7.32 20.87
N GLY A 19 10.48 -7.67 20.51
CA GLY A 19 11.02 -8.99 20.77
C GLY A 19 11.76 -9.55 19.56
N ARG A 20 12.15 -10.80 19.67
CA ARG A 20 12.87 -11.50 18.61
C ARG A 20 11.93 -12.48 17.92
N PHE A 21 12.00 -12.48 16.59
CA PHE A 21 11.24 -13.43 15.78
C PHE A 21 11.49 -14.87 16.22
N ALA A 22 12.74 -15.21 16.50
CA ALA A 22 13.09 -16.57 16.93
C ALA A 22 12.38 -17.02 18.22
N ALA A 23 12.01 -16.08 19.09
CA ALA A 23 11.27 -16.39 20.31
C ALA A 23 9.83 -16.82 20.06
N GLN A 24 9.30 -16.54 18.87
CA GLN A 24 7.94 -16.91 18.47
C GLN A 24 7.88 -18.23 17.72
N ILE A 25 9.02 -18.83 17.45
CA ILE A 25 9.14 -20.11 16.78
C ILE A 25 9.31 -21.20 17.83
N LEU A 26 8.47 -22.24 17.73
CA LEU A 26 8.60 -23.40 18.62
C LEU A 26 9.63 -24.36 18.02
N PRO A 27 10.83 -24.53 18.65
CA PRO A 27 11.89 -25.35 18.07
C PRO A 27 11.48 -26.80 17.78
N ASP A 28 10.62 -27.37 18.63
CA ASP A 28 10.18 -28.74 18.50
C ASP A 28 9.23 -28.96 17.33
N GLN A 29 8.77 -27.89 16.70
CA GLN A 29 7.77 -27.93 15.63
C GLN A 29 8.21 -27.18 14.38
N LEU A 30 9.51 -27.08 14.16
CA LEU A 30 10.04 -26.41 12.98
C LEU A 30 9.57 -27.02 11.66
N HIS A 31 9.25 -28.33 11.67
CA HIS A 31 8.73 -29.03 10.50
C HIS A 31 7.29 -28.64 10.13
N ILE A 32 6.59 -27.97 11.06
CA ILE A 32 5.23 -27.48 10.86
C ILE A 32 5.23 -25.96 10.98
N LEU A 33 6.24 -25.28 10.54
CA LEU A 33 6.45 -23.86 10.80
C LEU A 33 5.17 -23.03 10.62
N ASN A 34 4.61 -22.60 11.71
CA ASN A 34 3.47 -21.71 11.76
C ASN A 34 3.77 -20.65 12.83
N VAL A 35 3.94 -19.41 12.39
CA VAL A 35 4.30 -18.32 13.28
C VAL A 35 3.09 -17.43 13.48
N SER A 36 2.73 -17.24 14.74
CA SER A 36 1.68 -16.30 15.12
C SER A 36 2.15 -15.51 16.33
N PHE A 37 2.05 -14.21 16.27
CA PHE A 37 2.42 -13.36 17.39
C PHE A 37 1.53 -12.12 17.46
N LEU A 38 1.36 -11.63 18.68
CA LEU A 38 0.63 -10.38 18.92
C LEU A 38 1.52 -9.20 18.59
N VAL A 39 1.02 -8.31 17.74
CA VAL A 39 1.72 -7.06 17.43
C VAL A 39 1.06 -5.91 18.19
N PRO A 40 1.81 -5.13 18.99
CA PRO A 40 1.24 -4.01 19.75
C PRO A 40 0.92 -2.81 18.87
N SER A 41 1.48 -2.73 17.68
CA SER A 41 1.19 -1.63 16.76
C SER A 41 1.03 -2.12 15.33
N LEU A 42 0.07 -1.51 14.64
CA LEU A 42 -0.19 -1.77 13.25
C LEU A 42 -0.39 -0.42 12.56
N ARG A 43 0.35 -0.18 11.49
CA ARG A 43 0.20 1.02 10.68
C ARG A 43 0.04 0.64 9.22
N ARG A 44 -0.88 1.32 8.54
CA ARG A 44 -1.11 1.12 7.12
C ARG A 44 -0.85 2.43 6.39
N ASP A 45 0.13 2.41 5.50
CA ASP A 45 0.54 3.57 4.74
C ASP A 45 0.18 3.39 3.26
N PHE A 46 0.01 4.52 2.57
CA PHE A 46 -0.19 4.53 1.13
C PHE A 46 1.15 4.37 0.43
N GLY A 47 1.25 3.38 -0.44
CA GLY A 47 2.50 3.03 -1.11
C GLY A 47 2.28 2.66 -2.57
N GLY A 48 3.21 1.88 -3.09
CA GLY A 48 3.28 1.53 -4.51
C GLY A 48 4.08 2.57 -5.30
N CYS A 49 4.73 2.13 -6.38
CA CYS A 49 5.62 3.03 -7.13
C CYS A 49 4.85 4.18 -7.79
N ALA A 50 3.69 3.92 -8.40
CA ALA A 50 2.92 4.99 -9.02
C ALA A 50 2.39 5.98 -7.98
N GLY A 51 1.94 5.49 -6.83
CA GLY A 51 1.46 6.35 -5.76
C GLY A 51 2.55 7.25 -5.20
N ASN A 52 3.73 6.70 -4.97
CA ASN A 52 4.86 7.47 -4.42
C ASN A 52 5.36 8.51 -5.43
N ILE A 53 5.46 8.15 -6.71
CA ILE A 53 5.89 9.08 -7.75
C ILE A 53 4.85 10.20 -7.92
N ALA A 54 3.57 9.86 -7.95
CA ALA A 54 2.50 10.84 -8.09
C ALA A 54 2.50 11.84 -6.93
N TYR A 55 2.67 11.32 -5.71
CA TYR A 55 2.77 12.18 -4.52
C TYR A 55 3.94 13.14 -4.63
N ALA A 56 5.13 12.64 -4.94
CA ALA A 56 6.33 13.47 -5.05
C ALA A 56 6.18 14.53 -6.15
N MET A 57 5.65 14.13 -7.31
CA MET A 57 5.42 15.06 -8.42
C MET A 57 4.43 16.16 -8.04
N ARG A 58 3.35 15.80 -7.34
CA ARG A 58 2.35 16.78 -6.91
C ARG A 58 2.94 17.77 -5.91
N GLN A 59 3.79 17.31 -5.01
CA GLN A 59 4.47 18.19 -4.05
C GLN A 59 5.40 19.19 -4.74
N LEU A 60 5.92 18.83 -5.91
CA LEU A 60 6.76 19.71 -6.72
C LEU A 60 5.96 20.59 -7.70
N GLY A 61 4.65 20.55 -7.63
CA GLY A 61 3.79 21.39 -8.47
C GLY A 61 3.43 20.80 -9.83
N GLY A 62 3.74 19.51 -10.05
CA GLY A 62 3.40 18.81 -11.29
C GLY A 62 1.96 18.32 -11.34
N GLU A 63 1.58 17.77 -12.48
CA GLU A 63 0.27 17.20 -12.73
C GLU A 63 0.40 15.69 -12.99
N PRO A 64 0.48 14.86 -11.93
CA PRO A 64 0.57 13.41 -12.12
C PRO A 64 -0.78 12.82 -12.49
N LEU A 65 -0.74 11.85 -13.41
CA LEU A 65 -1.89 11.04 -13.80
C LEU A 65 -1.54 9.58 -13.56
N PRO A 66 -1.76 9.05 -12.36
CA PRO A 66 -1.47 7.64 -12.10
C PRO A 66 -2.41 6.72 -12.89
N MET A 67 -1.84 5.74 -13.55
CA MET A 67 -2.56 4.66 -14.23
C MET A 67 -2.27 3.37 -13.47
N ALA A 68 -3.27 2.84 -12.79
CA ALA A 68 -3.10 1.71 -11.90
C ALA A 68 -4.44 1.00 -11.67
N THR A 69 -4.39 -0.11 -10.95
CA THR A 69 -5.58 -0.79 -10.48
C THR A 69 -5.57 -0.84 -8.95
N VAL A 70 -6.78 -0.82 -8.38
CA VAL A 70 -7.00 -1.05 -6.95
C VAL A 70 -8.05 -2.14 -6.80
N GLY A 71 -8.11 -2.76 -5.64
CA GLY A 71 -9.13 -3.75 -5.32
C GLY A 71 -10.33 -3.13 -4.61
N ASN A 72 -11.17 -3.98 -4.03
CA ASN A 72 -12.38 -3.52 -3.32
C ASN A 72 -12.07 -2.65 -2.10
N ASP A 73 -10.86 -2.71 -1.58
CA ASP A 73 -10.39 -1.90 -0.46
C ASP A 73 -9.74 -0.59 -0.89
N GLY A 74 -9.85 -0.23 -2.17
CA GLY A 74 -9.14 0.91 -2.75
C GLY A 74 -9.75 2.29 -2.50
N ALA A 75 -10.95 2.37 -1.93
CA ALA A 75 -11.65 3.64 -1.74
C ALA A 75 -10.84 4.66 -0.92
N ASP A 76 -10.15 4.20 0.11
CA ASP A 76 -9.30 5.06 0.95
C ASP A 76 -8.16 5.66 0.13
N TYR A 77 -7.56 4.86 -0.76
CA TYR A 77 -6.48 5.33 -1.61
C TYR A 77 -6.97 6.39 -2.60
N LEU A 78 -8.11 6.14 -3.24
CA LEU A 78 -8.71 7.11 -4.17
C LEU A 78 -9.04 8.42 -3.45
N GLY A 79 -9.60 8.34 -2.26
CA GLY A 79 -9.87 9.52 -1.44
C GLY A 79 -8.61 10.29 -1.08
N ARG A 80 -7.52 9.59 -0.80
CA ARG A 80 -6.22 10.21 -0.53
C ARG A 80 -5.69 10.97 -1.75
N LEU A 81 -5.76 10.36 -2.93
CA LEU A 81 -5.31 10.99 -4.17
C LEU A 81 -6.14 12.23 -4.47
N GLU A 82 -7.45 12.14 -4.34
CA GLU A 82 -8.35 13.27 -4.56
C GLU A 82 -8.08 14.42 -3.59
N ALA A 83 -7.83 14.10 -2.32
CA ALA A 83 -7.48 15.10 -1.31
C ALA A 83 -6.18 15.84 -1.63
N LEU A 84 -5.25 15.17 -2.34
CA LEU A 84 -4.00 15.77 -2.78
C LEU A 84 -4.14 16.52 -4.11
N GLY A 85 -5.31 16.52 -4.72
CA GLY A 85 -5.51 17.12 -6.03
C GLY A 85 -4.96 16.30 -7.17
N ILE A 86 -4.77 15.00 -6.97
CA ILE A 86 -4.28 14.07 -7.98
C ILE A 86 -5.47 13.40 -8.65
N SER A 87 -5.52 13.43 -10.00
CA SER A 87 -6.60 12.81 -10.76
C SER A 87 -6.61 11.29 -10.60
N THR A 88 -7.79 10.72 -10.41
CA THR A 88 -8.00 9.27 -10.36
C THR A 88 -8.62 8.73 -11.65
N GLU A 89 -8.64 9.53 -12.72
CA GLU A 89 -9.29 9.20 -13.99
C GLU A 89 -8.80 7.87 -14.58
N PHE A 90 -7.51 7.56 -14.41
CA PHE A 90 -6.90 6.36 -14.98
C PHE A 90 -6.68 5.26 -13.93
N VAL A 91 -7.28 5.37 -12.76
CA VAL A 91 -7.26 4.32 -11.75
C VAL A 91 -8.54 3.51 -11.85
N ARG A 92 -8.39 2.20 -11.98
CA ARG A 92 -9.50 1.27 -12.16
C ARG A 92 -9.65 0.36 -10.96
N GLU A 93 -10.88 0.22 -10.46
CA GLU A 93 -11.20 -0.75 -9.42
C GLU A 93 -11.51 -2.11 -10.05
N ILE A 94 -10.91 -3.15 -9.51
CA ILE A 94 -11.14 -4.53 -9.93
C ILE A 94 -11.88 -5.25 -8.81
N ASP A 95 -13.09 -5.70 -9.10
CA ASP A 95 -13.91 -6.44 -8.14
C ASP A 95 -13.30 -7.78 -7.79
N GLY A 96 -13.52 -8.20 -6.54
CA GLY A 96 -13.11 -9.51 -6.07
C GLY A 96 -11.63 -9.62 -5.73
N THR A 97 -10.90 -8.51 -5.71
CA THR A 97 -9.49 -8.49 -5.37
C THR A 97 -9.21 -7.46 -4.27
N TYR A 98 -8.03 -7.54 -3.68
CA TYR A 98 -7.51 -6.50 -2.80
C TYR A 98 -6.46 -5.67 -3.53
N THR A 99 -6.29 -4.44 -3.07
CA THR A 99 -5.19 -3.59 -3.52
C THR A 99 -3.86 -4.21 -3.03
N ALA A 100 -2.86 -4.16 -3.87
CA ALA A 100 -1.56 -4.77 -3.57
C ALA A 100 -0.91 -4.17 -2.31
#